data_bee34f721af89eb013c915068a5ccd6b
#
_entry.id   bee34f721af89eb013c915068a5ccd6b
#
_cell.length_a   1.000
_cell.length_b   1.000
_cell.length_c   1.000
_cell.angle_alpha   90.00
_cell.angle_beta   90.00
_cell.angle_gamma   90.00
#
_symmetry.space_group_name_H-M   'P 1'
#
loop_
_entity.id
_entity.type
_entity.pdbx_description
1 polymer ?
#
loop_
_entity_poly.entity_id
_entity_poly.type
_entity_poly.pdbx_seq_one_letter_code
_entity_poly.pdbx_strand_id
1 'polypeptide(L)'
;MRHLAAELVRIPGVEAVALGGSRATGTATVDSDWDFGLYYRGSIDTDAIRRLGWSGRVFEPGDWGRIVNGGAWLQVDDQRIDLIYRDLDEVERWTTEAEQGRFEIHREVGYVAGIATYILAGELAVDEVLEGELPSPSFPDALRETAPPLWNRLAGGAMHFARLHRARGDQVASSANLGQAVLAAAQARLASSGEWALNEKGIVERAGLGDAIAAMTQPEPGAALERIAQLLGVDWI
;
A
#
# COMPACT_ATOMS: atom_id res chain seq x y z
N MET A 1 2.15 3.16 23.81
CA MET A 1 3.15 2.82 22.77
C MET A 1 3.74 4.05 22.07
N ARG A 2 3.04 5.18 21.94
CA ARG A 2 3.60 6.41 21.32
C ARG A 2 4.94 6.87 21.94
N HIS A 3 5.17 6.61 23.21
CA HIS A 3 6.44 6.93 23.89
C HIS A 3 7.67 6.22 23.29
N LEU A 4 7.48 5.10 22.57
CA LEU A 4 8.57 4.39 21.90
C LEU A 4 9.21 5.21 20.78
N ALA A 5 8.49 6.17 20.21
CA ALA A 5 9.03 7.05 19.16
C ALA A 5 10.31 7.79 19.64
N ALA A 6 10.31 8.24 20.90
CA ALA A 6 11.48 8.91 21.49
C ALA A 6 12.72 7.97 21.66
N GLU A 7 12.53 6.67 21.67
CA GLU A 7 13.59 5.67 21.64
C GLU A 7 14.01 5.35 20.21
N LEU A 8 13.03 5.18 19.33
CA LEU A 8 13.23 4.85 17.91
C LEU A 8 13.98 5.96 17.15
N VAL A 9 13.71 7.23 17.43
CA VAL A 9 14.41 8.36 16.77
C VAL A 9 15.91 8.42 17.14
N ARG A 10 16.34 7.76 18.21
CA ARG A 10 17.75 7.68 18.60
C ARG A 10 18.56 6.62 17.86
N ILE A 11 17.89 5.79 17.06
CA ILE A 11 18.55 4.81 16.20
C ILE A 11 19.40 5.56 15.17
N PRO A 12 20.71 5.24 15.03
CA PRO A 12 21.57 5.92 14.07
C PRO A 12 21.02 5.87 12.65
N GLY A 13 20.93 7.02 12.00
CA GLY A 13 20.38 7.23 10.68
C GLY A 13 18.92 7.65 10.67
N VAL A 14 18.14 7.44 11.74
CA VAL A 14 16.73 7.88 11.82
C VAL A 14 16.65 9.38 12.11
N GLU A 15 15.93 10.12 11.28
CA GLU A 15 15.68 11.56 11.40
C GLU A 15 14.27 11.87 11.91
N ALA A 16 13.29 11.00 11.59
CA ALA A 16 11.92 11.16 12.07
C ALA A 16 11.24 9.81 12.31
N VAL A 17 10.23 9.82 13.19
CA VAL A 17 9.35 8.67 13.46
C VAL A 17 7.90 9.13 13.33
N ALA A 18 7.13 8.41 12.53
CA ALA A 18 5.71 8.67 12.36
C ALA A 18 4.89 7.42 12.74
N LEU A 19 3.70 7.64 13.28
CA LEU A 19 2.69 6.60 13.48
C LEU A 19 1.84 6.50 12.23
N GLY A 20 1.79 5.31 11.65
CA GLY A 20 1.01 5.00 10.46
C GLY A 20 -0.16 4.06 10.75
N GLY A 21 -0.64 3.46 9.66
CA GLY A 21 -1.64 2.40 9.69
C GLY A 21 -3.00 2.84 10.25
N SER A 22 -3.72 1.87 10.81
CA SER A 22 -5.09 2.09 11.31
C SER A 22 -5.15 3.04 12.51
N ARG A 23 -4.06 3.17 13.27
CA ARG A 23 -4.00 4.05 14.43
C ARG A 23 -3.84 5.52 14.04
N ALA A 24 -3.13 5.81 12.97
CA ALA A 24 -3.04 7.17 12.42
C ALA A 24 -4.37 7.62 11.79
N THR A 25 -5.08 6.69 11.13
CA THR A 25 -6.35 6.99 10.45
C THR A 25 -7.58 6.92 11.35
N GLY A 26 -7.43 6.59 12.64
CA GLY A 26 -8.56 6.47 13.58
C GLY A 26 -9.46 5.25 13.34
N THR A 27 -9.02 4.26 12.57
CA THR A 27 -9.77 3.04 12.26
C THR A 27 -9.31 1.81 13.06
N ALA A 28 -8.40 2.02 14.02
CA ALA A 28 -7.82 0.96 14.83
C ALA A 28 -8.86 0.29 15.75
N THR A 29 -8.69 -1.02 15.92
CA THR A 29 -9.35 -1.83 16.95
C THR A 29 -8.39 -2.10 18.10
N VAL A 30 -8.86 -2.77 19.16
CA VAL A 30 -8.02 -3.17 20.30
C VAL A 30 -6.87 -4.09 19.88
N ASP A 31 -7.08 -4.91 18.86
CA ASP A 31 -6.11 -5.89 18.34
C ASP A 31 -5.23 -5.35 17.21
N SER A 32 -5.39 -4.07 16.85
CA SER A 32 -4.58 -3.46 15.79
C SER A 32 -3.13 -3.31 16.21
N ASP A 33 -2.21 -3.60 15.30
CA ASP A 33 -0.78 -3.39 15.47
C ASP A 33 -0.43 -1.90 15.61
N TRP A 34 0.78 -1.61 16.05
CA TRP A 34 1.35 -0.27 16.06
C TRP A 34 2.34 -0.17 14.92
N ASP A 35 1.99 0.58 13.89
CA ASP A 35 2.81 0.78 12.69
C ASP A 35 3.65 2.05 12.87
N PHE A 36 4.98 1.93 12.94
CA PHE A 36 5.90 3.06 13.01
C PHE A 36 6.74 3.16 11.75
N GLY A 37 6.63 4.25 11.02
CA GLY A 37 7.55 4.62 9.95
C GLY A 37 8.84 5.17 10.55
N LEU A 38 9.98 4.53 10.26
CA LEU A 38 11.30 5.03 10.61
C LEU A 38 11.91 5.72 9.37
N TYR A 39 11.88 7.03 9.36
CA TYR A 39 12.40 7.84 8.27
C TYR A 39 13.88 8.09 8.52
N TYR A 40 14.73 7.57 7.64
CA TYR A 40 16.18 7.62 7.76
C TYR A 40 16.85 8.19 6.52
N ARG A 41 18.09 8.66 6.66
CA ARG A 41 18.88 9.15 5.52
C ARG A 41 20.21 8.41 5.42
N GLY A 42 20.54 7.99 4.19
CA GLY A 42 21.77 7.24 3.89
C GLY A 42 21.71 5.78 4.35
N SER A 43 21.74 5.51 5.66
CA SER A 43 21.65 4.16 6.20
C SER A 43 20.99 4.14 7.60
N ILE A 44 20.31 3.07 7.92
CA ILE A 44 19.72 2.82 9.24
C ILE A 44 20.50 1.69 9.95
N ASP A 45 20.84 1.89 11.23
CA ASP A 45 21.50 0.86 12.05
C ASP A 45 20.48 -0.17 12.57
N THR A 46 20.27 -1.26 11.80
CA THR A 46 19.38 -2.35 12.17
C THR A 46 19.86 -3.12 13.39
N ASP A 47 21.17 -3.13 13.68
CA ASP A 47 21.69 -3.71 14.90
C ASP A 47 21.35 -2.88 16.13
N ALA A 48 21.21 -1.56 16.00
CA ALA A 48 20.66 -0.74 17.08
C ALA A 48 19.21 -1.13 17.41
N ILE A 49 18.39 -1.45 16.40
CA ILE A 49 17.02 -1.98 16.64
C ILE A 49 17.09 -3.31 17.39
N ARG A 50 17.97 -4.23 16.99
CA ARG A 50 18.17 -5.51 17.69
C ARG A 50 18.62 -5.33 19.14
N ARG A 51 19.46 -4.31 19.41
CA ARG A 51 19.95 -3.97 20.78
C ARG A 51 18.86 -3.41 21.71
N LEU A 52 17.68 -3.00 21.20
CA LEU A 52 16.53 -2.64 22.04
C LEU A 52 16.02 -3.84 22.86
N GLY A 53 16.35 -5.07 22.43
CA GLY A 53 15.98 -6.29 23.15
C GLY A 53 14.51 -6.66 23.05
N TRP A 54 13.76 -6.03 22.15
CA TRP A 54 12.37 -6.37 21.89
C TRP A 54 12.26 -7.70 21.18
N SER A 55 11.28 -8.52 21.56
CA SER A 55 11.07 -9.84 20.95
C SER A 55 10.57 -9.69 19.52
N GLY A 56 11.09 -10.49 18.57
CA GLY A 56 10.61 -10.49 17.19
C GLY A 56 11.73 -10.64 16.17
N ARG A 57 11.48 -10.09 14.98
CA ARG A 57 12.38 -10.21 13.84
C ARG A 57 12.68 -8.83 13.23
N VAL A 58 13.95 -8.54 13.02
CA VAL A 58 14.45 -7.34 12.35
C VAL A 58 14.99 -7.77 10.98
N PHE A 59 14.52 -7.12 9.93
CA PHE A 59 14.93 -7.31 8.54
C PHE A 59 15.90 -6.21 8.12
N GLU A 60 16.61 -6.43 7.02
CA GLU A 60 17.48 -5.42 6.44
C GLU A 60 16.71 -4.53 5.45
N PRO A 61 17.21 -3.31 5.18
CA PRO A 61 16.71 -2.51 4.05
C PRO A 61 16.77 -3.30 2.74
N GLY A 62 15.66 -3.29 2.00
CA GLY A 62 15.50 -4.02 0.75
C GLY A 62 14.90 -5.43 0.88
N ASP A 63 14.84 -6.02 2.08
CA ASP A 63 14.32 -7.39 2.27
C ASP A 63 12.84 -7.52 1.87
N TRP A 64 12.05 -6.45 1.96
CA TRP A 64 10.62 -6.46 1.65
C TRP A 64 10.28 -5.92 0.25
N GLY A 65 11.27 -5.59 -0.54
CA GLY A 65 11.14 -5.00 -1.87
C GLY A 65 11.71 -3.59 -1.93
N ARG A 66 11.47 -2.94 -3.07
CA ARG A 66 12.06 -1.62 -3.32
C ARG A 66 11.31 -0.48 -2.65
N ILE A 67 9.97 -0.58 -2.62
CA ILE A 67 9.12 0.50 -2.12
C ILE A 67 8.78 0.30 -0.64
N VAL A 68 8.42 -0.93 -0.26
CA VAL A 68 8.20 -1.25 1.17
C VAL A 68 9.52 -1.21 1.94
N ASN A 69 10.63 -1.48 1.28
CA ASN A 69 12.02 -1.41 1.73
C ASN A 69 12.35 -2.53 2.74
N GLY A 70 11.95 -2.39 3.99
CA GLY A 70 12.22 -3.35 5.06
C GLY A 70 11.65 -2.86 6.37
N GLY A 71 11.96 -3.55 7.46
CA GLY A 71 11.40 -3.18 8.74
C GLY A 71 11.64 -4.20 9.84
N ALA A 72 10.76 -4.22 10.83
CA ALA A 72 10.79 -5.23 11.88
C ALA A 72 9.38 -5.57 12.36
N TRP A 73 9.17 -6.83 12.70
CA TRP A 73 7.99 -7.32 13.40
C TRP A 73 8.36 -7.63 14.83
N LEU A 74 7.89 -6.81 15.74
CA LEU A 74 8.34 -6.82 17.14
C LEU A 74 7.14 -6.94 18.08
N GLN A 75 7.45 -7.30 19.33
CA GLN A 75 6.49 -7.34 20.43
C GLN A 75 7.06 -6.60 21.64
N VAL A 76 6.30 -5.64 22.15
CA VAL A 76 6.63 -4.85 23.33
C VAL A 76 5.41 -4.75 24.23
N ASP A 77 5.51 -5.11 25.50
CA ASP A 77 4.41 -5.10 26.46
C ASP A 77 3.12 -5.77 25.92
N ASP A 78 3.28 -6.98 25.34
CA ASP A 78 2.21 -7.76 24.70
C ASP A 78 1.52 -7.08 23.51
N GLN A 79 2.04 -5.97 23.00
CA GLN A 79 1.58 -5.30 21.80
C GLN A 79 2.47 -5.63 20.60
N ARG A 80 1.82 -5.86 19.43
CA ARG A 80 2.53 -6.04 18.17
C ARG A 80 2.93 -4.67 17.62
N ILE A 81 4.17 -4.58 17.17
CA ILE A 81 4.78 -3.38 16.61
C ILE A 81 5.41 -3.73 15.28
N ASP A 82 5.00 -3.02 14.26
CA ASP A 82 5.59 -3.06 12.94
C ASP A 82 6.42 -1.79 12.73
N LEU A 83 7.73 -1.97 12.53
CA LEU A 83 8.61 -0.90 12.07
C LEU A 83 8.72 -1.00 10.56
N ILE A 84 8.59 0.13 9.87
CA ILE A 84 8.70 0.20 8.41
C ILE A 84 9.78 1.23 8.09
N TYR A 85 10.81 0.81 7.34
CA TYR A 85 11.92 1.70 6.99
C TYR A 85 11.56 2.57 5.80
N ARG A 86 11.84 3.87 5.89
CA ARG A 86 11.60 4.85 4.84
C ARG A 86 12.86 5.67 4.58
N ASP A 87 13.53 5.36 3.47
CA ASP A 87 14.65 6.16 2.99
C ASP A 87 14.15 7.53 2.54
N LEU A 88 14.57 8.59 3.23
CA LEU A 88 14.13 9.96 2.95
C LEU A 88 14.51 10.42 1.54
N ASP A 89 15.63 9.98 1.00
CA ASP A 89 16.02 10.35 -0.37
C ASP A 89 15.05 9.76 -1.40
N GLU A 90 14.58 8.50 -1.19
CA GLU A 90 13.55 7.88 -2.04
C GLU A 90 12.16 8.51 -1.80
N VAL A 91 11.81 8.80 -0.54
CA VAL A 91 10.54 9.45 -0.17
C VAL A 91 10.44 10.84 -0.83
N GLU A 92 11.46 11.67 -0.71
CA GLU A 92 11.51 13.01 -1.30
C GLU A 92 11.48 12.96 -2.84
N ARG A 93 12.24 12.02 -3.42
CA ARG A 93 12.24 11.81 -4.87
C ARG A 93 10.85 11.45 -5.38
N TRP A 94 10.20 10.44 -4.80
CA TRP A 94 8.89 9.99 -5.27
C TRP A 94 7.75 10.96 -4.93
N THR A 95 7.88 11.76 -3.88
CA THR A 95 6.97 12.86 -3.61
C THR A 95 7.05 13.93 -4.72
N THR A 96 8.28 14.32 -5.10
CA THR A 96 8.50 15.27 -6.21
C THR A 96 8.00 14.72 -7.56
N GLU A 97 8.23 13.44 -7.85
CA GLU A 97 7.71 12.79 -9.06
C GLU A 97 6.17 12.75 -9.05
N ALA A 98 5.56 12.44 -7.90
CA ALA A 98 4.12 12.43 -7.74
C ALA A 98 3.47 13.80 -7.97
N GLU A 99 4.09 14.89 -7.51
CA GLU A 99 3.64 16.26 -7.77
C GLU A 99 3.55 16.58 -9.27
N GLN A 100 4.37 15.91 -10.08
CA GLN A 100 4.40 16.04 -11.53
C GLN A 100 3.56 14.95 -12.25
N GLY A 101 2.81 14.17 -11.51
CA GLY A 101 2.00 13.06 -12.03
C GLY A 101 2.81 11.88 -12.54
N ARG A 102 4.09 11.76 -12.16
CA ARG A 102 4.95 10.66 -12.55
C ARG A 102 5.07 9.65 -11.41
N PHE A 103 4.98 8.38 -11.74
CA PHE A 103 5.10 7.28 -10.79
C PHE A 103 5.35 5.95 -11.52
N GLU A 104 5.78 4.97 -10.76
CA GLU A 104 5.94 3.57 -11.20
C GLU A 104 5.02 2.66 -10.37
N ILE A 105 4.71 1.48 -10.91
CA ILE A 105 3.99 0.43 -10.17
C ILE A 105 4.91 -0.78 -10.10
N HIS A 106 5.22 -1.21 -8.89
CA HIS A 106 6.08 -2.34 -8.61
C HIS A 106 5.28 -3.56 -8.15
N ARG A 107 5.80 -4.75 -8.42
CA ARG A 107 5.28 -5.99 -7.85
C ARG A 107 6.04 -6.29 -6.58
N GLU A 108 5.35 -6.25 -5.45
CA GLU A 108 5.91 -6.58 -4.15
C GLU A 108 4.97 -7.53 -3.40
N VAL A 109 5.54 -8.30 -2.48
CA VAL A 109 4.76 -9.25 -1.66
C VAL A 109 3.74 -8.48 -0.83
N GLY A 110 2.50 -8.99 -0.79
CA GLY A 110 1.40 -8.33 -0.09
C GLY A 110 0.55 -7.40 -0.97
N TYR A 111 0.95 -7.16 -2.22
CA TYR A 111 0.21 -6.33 -3.19
C TYR A 111 -0.15 -7.14 -4.44
N VAL A 112 -1.43 -7.39 -4.64
CA VAL A 112 -1.96 -8.18 -5.76
C VAL A 112 -1.98 -7.37 -7.06
N ALA A 113 -2.45 -6.12 -7.00
CA ALA A 113 -2.44 -5.21 -8.15
C ALA A 113 -1.08 -4.54 -8.36
N GLY A 114 -0.25 -4.52 -7.33
CA GLY A 114 1.03 -3.83 -7.28
C GLY A 114 1.00 -2.58 -6.39
N ILE A 115 2.18 -2.08 -6.06
CA ILE A 115 2.39 -0.90 -5.23
C ILE A 115 2.87 0.27 -6.09
N ALA A 116 2.18 1.40 -6.01
CA ALA A 116 2.59 2.62 -6.70
C ALA A 116 3.60 3.41 -5.86
N THR A 117 4.61 4.00 -6.50
CA THR A 117 5.66 4.76 -5.79
C THR A 117 5.14 6.00 -5.07
N TYR A 118 4.01 6.56 -5.48
CA TYR A 118 3.38 7.70 -4.80
C TYR A 118 2.78 7.34 -3.43
N ILE A 119 2.77 6.06 -3.04
CA ILE A 119 2.38 5.65 -1.68
C ILE A 119 3.25 6.32 -0.63
N LEU A 120 4.54 6.57 -0.94
CA LEU A 120 5.47 7.23 -0.04
C LEU A 120 5.04 8.67 0.30
N ALA A 121 4.50 9.39 -0.68
CA ALA A 121 3.88 10.70 -0.45
C ALA A 121 2.56 10.57 0.33
N GLY A 122 1.79 9.50 0.06
CA GLY A 122 0.56 9.21 0.77
C GLY A 122 0.75 8.91 2.25
N GLU A 123 1.80 8.20 2.60
CA GLU A 123 2.18 7.96 4.01
C GLU A 123 2.50 9.28 4.72
N LEU A 124 3.33 10.15 4.11
CA LEU A 124 3.60 11.48 4.65
C LEU A 124 2.34 12.33 4.88
N ALA A 125 1.32 12.14 4.02
CA ALA A 125 0.07 12.89 4.11
C ALA A 125 -0.86 12.39 5.22
N VAL A 126 -0.78 11.11 5.58
CA VAL A 126 -1.75 10.42 6.44
C VAL A 126 -1.18 10.11 7.82
N ASP A 127 0.13 9.84 7.89
CA ASP A 127 0.78 9.44 9.12
C ASP A 127 0.91 10.62 10.10
N GLU A 128 0.89 10.30 11.40
CA GLU A 128 1.09 11.25 12.47
C GLU A 128 2.57 11.30 12.86
N VAL A 129 3.24 12.41 12.63
CA VAL A 129 4.64 12.62 13.05
C VAL A 129 4.71 12.67 14.57
N LEU A 130 5.50 11.78 15.18
CA LEU A 130 5.70 11.71 16.63
C LEU A 130 7.02 12.32 17.05
N GLU A 131 8.08 12.16 16.25
CA GLU A 131 9.41 12.70 16.50
C GLU A 131 10.02 13.18 15.16
N GLY A 132 10.81 14.25 15.19
CA GLY A 132 11.37 14.88 14.00
C GLY A 132 10.39 15.74 13.24
N GLU A 133 10.68 16.01 11.97
CA GLU A 133 9.85 16.82 11.08
C GLU A 133 9.70 16.12 9.72
N LEU A 134 8.46 16.02 9.23
CA LEU A 134 8.13 15.48 7.91
C LEU A 134 7.11 16.39 7.23
N PRO A 135 7.15 16.54 5.90
CA PRO A 135 6.13 17.27 5.16
C PRO A 135 4.80 16.51 5.17
N SER A 136 3.70 17.21 4.96
CA SER A 136 2.38 16.60 4.80
C SER A 136 1.77 17.04 3.45
N PRO A 137 2.09 16.36 2.34
CA PRO A 137 1.63 16.72 1.01
C PRO A 137 0.15 16.46 0.81
N SER A 138 -0.54 17.33 0.08
CA SER A 138 -1.87 17.03 -0.45
C SER A 138 -1.79 16.07 -1.63
N PHE A 139 -2.91 15.40 -1.99
CA PHE A 139 -2.95 14.57 -3.20
C PHE A 139 -2.77 15.46 -4.44
N PRO A 140 -1.72 15.24 -5.29
CA PRO A 140 -1.43 16.10 -6.43
C PRO A 140 -2.49 16.02 -7.53
N ASP A 141 -2.89 17.17 -8.08
CA ASP A 141 -3.84 17.21 -9.21
C ASP A 141 -3.30 16.46 -10.43
N ALA A 142 -2.00 16.52 -10.67
CA ALA A 142 -1.36 15.78 -11.76
C ALA A 142 -1.54 14.25 -11.62
N LEU A 143 -1.53 13.70 -10.40
CA LEU A 143 -1.84 12.29 -10.19
C LEU A 143 -3.31 11.95 -10.44
N ARG A 144 -4.25 12.88 -10.19
CA ARG A 144 -5.67 12.68 -10.54
C ARG A 144 -5.87 12.47 -12.03
N GLU A 145 -5.00 13.07 -12.84
CA GLU A 145 -5.04 12.95 -14.30
C GLU A 145 -4.29 11.72 -14.81
N THR A 146 -3.11 11.42 -14.25
CA THR A 146 -2.20 10.41 -14.80
C THR A 146 -2.39 9.01 -14.21
N ALA A 147 -2.73 8.90 -12.92
CA ALA A 147 -2.84 7.60 -12.27
C ALA A 147 -4.07 6.79 -12.72
N PRO A 148 -5.28 7.34 -12.84
CA PRO A 148 -6.44 6.55 -13.25
C PRO A 148 -6.30 5.86 -14.60
N PRO A 149 -5.80 6.50 -15.69
CA PRO A 149 -5.60 5.82 -16.95
C PRO A 149 -4.64 4.62 -16.88
N LEU A 150 -3.57 4.71 -16.07
CA LEU A 150 -2.62 3.61 -15.92
C LEU A 150 -3.25 2.45 -15.16
N TRP A 151 -3.89 2.71 -14.04
CA TRP A 151 -4.58 1.69 -13.26
C TRP A 151 -5.73 1.02 -14.04
N ASN A 152 -6.50 1.79 -14.82
CA ASN A 152 -7.55 1.25 -15.67
C ASN A 152 -7.00 0.34 -16.78
N ARG A 153 -5.83 0.66 -17.36
CA ARG A 153 -5.17 -0.25 -18.32
C ARG A 153 -4.78 -1.57 -17.65
N LEU A 154 -4.26 -1.53 -16.43
CA LEU A 154 -3.93 -2.75 -15.68
C LEU A 154 -5.19 -3.56 -15.36
N ALA A 155 -6.27 -2.89 -14.92
CA ALA A 155 -7.56 -3.53 -14.66
C ALA A 155 -8.09 -4.22 -15.90
N GLY A 156 -8.11 -3.54 -17.06
CA GLY A 156 -8.54 -4.09 -18.33
C GLY A 156 -7.69 -5.26 -18.79
N GLY A 157 -6.36 -5.15 -18.71
CA GLY A 157 -5.44 -6.24 -19.04
C GLY A 157 -5.68 -7.47 -18.17
N ALA A 158 -5.80 -7.30 -16.86
CA ALA A 158 -6.10 -8.38 -15.94
C ALA A 158 -7.47 -9.02 -16.23
N MET A 159 -8.49 -8.21 -16.55
CA MET A 159 -9.81 -8.68 -16.95
C MET A 159 -9.77 -9.52 -18.23
N HIS A 160 -8.97 -9.10 -19.22
CA HIS A 160 -8.77 -9.86 -20.44
C HIS A 160 -8.15 -11.25 -20.15
N PHE A 161 -7.09 -11.31 -19.34
CA PHE A 161 -6.47 -12.58 -18.97
C PHE A 161 -7.37 -13.45 -18.09
N ALA A 162 -8.18 -12.87 -17.21
CA ALA A 162 -9.19 -13.61 -16.47
C ALA A 162 -10.15 -14.38 -17.39
N ARG A 163 -10.65 -13.73 -18.47
CA ARG A 163 -11.48 -14.36 -19.49
C ARG A 163 -10.76 -15.48 -20.26
N LEU A 164 -9.51 -15.25 -20.67
CA LEU A 164 -8.71 -16.25 -21.39
C LEU A 164 -8.47 -17.51 -20.55
N HIS A 165 -8.09 -17.35 -19.29
CA HIS A 165 -7.89 -18.46 -18.36
C HIS A 165 -9.20 -19.20 -18.10
N ARG A 166 -10.28 -18.48 -17.93
CA ARG A 166 -11.62 -19.06 -17.78
C ARG A 166 -11.99 -19.93 -18.97
N ALA A 167 -11.79 -19.47 -20.18
CA ALA A 167 -12.11 -20.22 -21.40
C ALA A 167 -11.29 -21.52 -21.53
N ARG A 168 -10.13 -21.59 -20.87
CA ARG A 168 -9.28 -22.78 -20.80
C ARG A 168 -9.57 -23.70 -19.61
N GLY A 169 -10.53 -23.34 -18.75
CA GLY A 169 -10.86 -24.09 -17.53
C GLY A 169 -9.89 -23.82 -16.35
N ASP A 170 -8.94 -22.91 -16.49
CA ASP A 170 -8.00 -22.53 -15.44
C ASP A 170 -8.66 -21.53 -14.47
N GLN A 171 -9.33 -22.08 -13.46
CA GLN A 171 -10.07 -21.27 -12.47
C GLN A 171 -9.15 -20.48 -11.55
N VAL A 172 -7.98 -21.01 -11.18
CA VAL A 172 -7.05 -20.35 -10.27
C VAL A 172 -6.50 -19.07 -10.91
N ALA A 173 -5.95 -19.19 -12.11
CA ALA A 173 -5.42 -18.03 -12.82
C ALA A 173 -6.52 -17.03 -13.21
N SER A 174 -7.73 -17.50 -13.55
CA SER A 174 -8.89 -16.64 -13.81
C SER A 174 -9.25 -15.80 -12.58
N SER A 175 -9.41 -16.42 -11.41
CA SER A 175 -9.77 -15.74 -10.16
C SER A 175 -8.68 -14.78 -9.69
N ALA A 176 -7.40 -15.15 -9.82
CA ALA A 176 -6.28 -14.29 -9.47
C ALA A 176 -6.26 -12.99 -10.32
N ASN A 177 -6.43 -13.13 -11.64
CA ASN A 177 -6.50 -11.97 -12.53
C ASN A 177 -7.76 -11.14 -12.28
N LEU A 178 -8.88 -11.76 -11.92
CA LEU A 178 -10.10 -11.05 -11.57
C LEU A 178 -9.92 -10.19 -10.33
N GLY A 179 -9.30 -10.74 -9.28
CA GLY A 179 -8.94 -10.00 -8.07
C GLY A 179 -8.02 -8.82 -8.38
N GLN A 180 -7.00 -9.04 -9.20
CA GLN A 180 -6.10 -7.97 -9.66
C GLN A 180 -6.86 -6.86 -10.40
N ALA A 181 -7.81 -7.22 -11.27
CA ALA A 181 -8.61 -6.24 -12.01
C ALA A 181 -9.44 -5.35 -11.08
N VAL A 182 -10.09 -5.95 -10.08
CA VAL A 182 -10.92 -5.21 -9.11
C VAL A 182 -10.07 -4.26 -8.27
N LEU A 183 -8.92 -4.73 -7.76
CA LEU A 183 -8.01 -3.89 -6.96
C LEU A 183 -7.40 -2.75 -7.79
N ALA A 184 -6.99 -3.01 -9.03
CA ALA A 184 -6.48 -1.97 -9.91
C ALA A 184 -7.56 -0.92 -10.24
N ALA A 185 -8.81 -1.35 -10.48
CA ALA A 185 -9.93 -0.42 -10.69
C ALA A 185 -10.24 0.40 -9.44
N ALA A 186 -10.11 -0.18 -8.25
CA ALA A 186 -10.25 0.56 -6.99
C ALA A 186 -9.18 1.64 -6.85
N GLN A 187 -7.92 1.33 -7.15
CA GLN A 187 -6.83 2.30 -7.21
C GLN A 187 -7.14 3.46 -8.18
N ALA A 188 -7.64 3.14 -9.38
CA ALA A 188 -8.02 4.15 -10.37
C ALA A 188 -9.09 5.12 -9.84
N ARG A 189 -10.13 4.59 -9.17
CA ARG A 189 -11.23 5.41 -8.63
C ARG A 189 -10.76 6.31 -7.50
N LEU A 190 -9.99 5.76 -6.55
CA LEU A 190 -9.45 6.54 -5.44
C LEU A 190 -8.51 7.63 -5.92
N ALA A 191 -7.61 7.34 -6.86
CA ALA A 191 -6.76 8.35 -7.46
C ALA A 191 -7.56 9.44 -8.18
N SER A 192 -8.62 9.09 -8.91
CA SER A 192 -9.53 10.06 -9.55
C SER A 192 -10.22 10.99 -8.55
N SER A 193 -10.58 10.46 -7.37
CA SER A 193 -11.16 11.24 -6.28
C SER A 193 -10.13 12.04 -5.49
N GLY A 194 -8.83 11.82 -5.74
CA GLY A 194 -7.73 12.43 -4.98
C GLY A 194 -7.56 11.85 -3.59
N GLU A 195 -7.85 10.57 -3.45
CA GLU A 195 -7.72 9.84 -2.20
C GLU A 195 -6.47 8.96 -2.21
N TRP A 196 -5.69 9.01 -1.15
CA TRP A 196 -4.57 8.13 -0.95
C TRP A 196 -5.02 6.69 -0.68
N ALA A 197 -4.44 5.73 -1.41
CA ALA A 197 -4.58 4.30 -1.17
C ALA A 197 -3.21 3.74 -0.77
N LEU A 198 -2.96 3.60 0.54
CA LEU A 198 -1.66 3.19 1.07
C LEU A 198 -1.43 1.67 1.00
N ASN A 199 -2.49 0.90 0.91
CA ASN A 199 -2.47 -0.55 0.76
C ASN A 199 -3.78 -1.04 0.14
N GLU A 200 -3.91 -2.35 -0.04
CA GLU A 200 -5.10 -2.94 -0.67
C GLU A 200 -6.22 -3.30 0.33
N LYS A 201 -6.02 -3.05 1.64
CA LYS A 201 -7.05 -3.33 2.65
C LYS A 201 -8.23 -2.36 2.51
N GLY A 202 -9.43 -2.88 2.28
CA GLY A 202 -10.67 -2.10 2.22
C GLY A 202 -10.79 -1.10 1.06
N ILE A 203 -9.84 -1.09 0.10
CA ILE A 203 -9.91 -0.12 -1.01
C ILE A 203 -11.07 -0.36 -1.96
N VAL A 204 -11.56 -1.60 -2.06
CA VAL A 204 -12.67 -1.97 -2.93
C VAL A 204 -13.97 -1.32 -2.45
N GLU A 205 -14.24 -1.37 -1.14
CA GLU A 205 -15.38 -0.69 -0.52
C GLU A 205 -15.23 0.83 -0.60
N ARG A 206 -14.05 1.35 -0.26
CA ARG A 206 -13.77 2.79 -0.36
C ARG A 206 -13.96 3.34 -1.76
N ALA A 207 -13.60 2.55 -2.78
CA ALA A 207 -13.80 2.90 -4.19
C ALA A 207 -15.25 2.73 -4.68
N GLY A 208 -16.20 2.35 -3.83
CA GLY A 208 -17.59 2.10 -4.21
C GLY A 208 -17.75 0.86 -5.12
N LEU A 209 -16.87 -0.14 -4.96
CA LEU A 209 -16.88 -1.40 -5.72
C LEU A 209 -17.32 -2.59 -4.86
N GLY A 210 -18.05 -2.38 -3.77
CA GLY A 210 -18.53 -3.44 -2.88
C GLY A 210 -19.31 -4.55 -3.60
N ASP A 211 -20.07 -4.22 -4.65
CA ASP A 211 -20.77 -5.21 -5.48
C ASP A 211 -19.81 -6.19 -6.19
N ALA A 212 -18.56 -5.80 -6.44
CA ALA A 212 -17.55 -6.67 -7.02
C ALA A 212 -17.16 -7.80 -6.05
N ILE A 213 -17.14 -7.52 -4.75
CA ILE A 213 -16.89 -8.53 -3.71
C ILE A 213 -17.99 -9.58 -3.74
N ALA A 214 -19.27 -9.15 -3.74
CA ALA A 214 -20.40 -10.04 -3.84
C ALA A 214 -20.38 -10.87 -5.15
N ALA A 215 -19.97 -10.25 -6.27
CA ALA A 215 -19.84 -10.96 -7.55
C ALA A 215 -18.73 -12.02 -7.52
N MET A 216 -17.57 -11.73 -6.90
CA MET A 216 -16.46 -12.68 -6.79
C MET A 216 -16.79 -13.90 -5.94
N THR A 217 -17.75 -13.82 -5.03
CA THR A 217 -18.20 -14.91 -4.16
C THR A 217 -19.32 -15.75 -4.76
N GLN A 218 -19.80 -15.44 -5.98
CA GLN A 218 -20.85 -16.21 -6.65
C GLN A 218 -20.36 -17.65 -6.96
N PRO A 219 -21.25 -18.67 -6.80
CA PRO A 219 -20.89 -20.06 -7.10
C PRO A 219 -20.64 -20.31 -8.59
N GLU A 220 -21.19 -19.45 -9.46
CA GLU A 220 -21.02 -19.51 -10.91
C GLU A 220 -19.92 -18.54 -11.38
N PRO A 221 -18.67 -19.00 -11.57
CA PRO A 221 -17.55 -18.13 -11.89
C PRO A 221 -17.69 -17.36 -13.21
N GLY A 222 -18.51 -17.84 -14.15
CA GLY A 222 -18.83 -17.13 -15.40
C GLY A 222 -19.66 -15.86 -15.17
N ALA A 223 -20.66 -15.95 -14.27
CA ALA A 223 -21.48 -14.81 -13.90
C ALA A 223 -20.67 -13.73 -13.15
N ALA A 224 -19.69 -14.15 -12.35
CA ALA A 224 -18.78 -13.24 -11.68
C ALA A 224 -17.96 -12.40 -12.67
N LEU A 225 -17.39 -13.02 -13.70
CA LEU A 225 -16.62 -12.33 -14.74
C LEU A 225 -17.42 -11.24 -15.46
N GLU A 226 -18.62 -11.58 -15.95
CA GLU A 226 -19.47 -10.63 -16.67
C GLU A 226 -19.95 -9.50 -15.75
N ARG A 227 -20.33 -9.83 -14.52
CA ARG A 227 -20.77 -8.82 -13.56
C ARG A 227 -19.65 -7.85 -13.19
N ILE A 228 -18.44 -8.36 -12.96
CA ILE A 228 -17.28 -7.52 -12.65
C ILE A 228 -16.90 -6.65 -13.85
N ALA A 229 -16.90 -7.18 -15.07
CA ALA A 229 -16.64 -6.40 -16.27
C ALA A 229 -17.60 -5.19 -16.38
N GLN A 230 -18.89 -5.40 -16.14
CA GLN A 230 -19.89 -4.33 -16.12
C GLN A 230 -19.59 -3.29 -15.03
N LEU A 231 -19.28 -3.73 -13.81
CA LEU A 231 -18.98 -2.83 -12.67
C LEU A 231 -17.71 -2.00 -12.90
N LEU A 232 -16.72 -2.56 -13.58
CA LEU A 232 -15.48 -1.87 -13.91
C LEU A 232 -15.59 -0.99 -15.16
N GLY A 233 -16.64 -1.15 -15.98
CA GLY A 233 -16.78 -0.43 -17.24
C GLY A 233 -15.69 -0.79 -18.25
N VAL A 234 -15.19 -2.02 -18.21
CA VAL A 234 -14.12 -2.51 -19.09
C VAL A 234 -14.71 -3.45 -20.13
N ASP A 235 -15.03 -2.92 -21.30
CA ASP A 235 -15.33 -3.70 -22.50
C ASP A 235 -14.02 -3.87 -23.30
N TRP A 236 -13.45 -5.07 -23.21
CA TRP A 236 -12.39 -5.46 -24.13
C TRP A 236 -12.96 -6.41 -25.19
N ILE A 237 -12.78 -5.99 -26.40
CA ILE A 237 -13.12 -6.72 -27.63
C ILE A 237 -12.26 -7.98 -27.73
#